data_9a97afb4402cb2b8d3133bea35ddc8ad
#
_entry.id   9a97afb4402cb2b8d3133bea35ddc8ad
#
_cell.length_a   1.000
_cell.length_b   1.000
_cell.length_c   1.000
_cell.angle_alpha   90.00
_cell.angle_beta   90.00
_cell.angle_gamma   90.00
#
_symmetry.space_group_name_H-M   'P 1'
#
loop_
_entity.id
_entity.type
_entity.pdbx_description
1 polymer ?
#
loop_
_entity_poly.entity_id
_entity_poly.type
_entity_poly.pdbx_seq_one_letter_code
_entity_poly.pdbx_strand_id
1 'polypeptide(L)'
;IDPENRVRFAFWGGEEDGLIGSEYYVSQLDARALRRHAVNLNFDMVGSPNFVRFVYDCDGSAFGFTGPNGSARVEQVFLDYFASQGLATEPTEFDGRSDYFAFINNGIPAGGLFTGAEGIKTAEEAAVYGGTAGVAYDPCYHQACDTLANLSERALDQMSDAIAHVTLTFAETTSAVNGTAQG
;
A
#
# COMPACT_ATOMS: atom_id res chain seq x y z
N ILE A 1 6.53 -20.84 -10.57
CA ILE A 1 5.11 -20.45 -10.55
C ILE A 1 4.82 -19.80 -11.89
N ASP A 2 3.75 -20.22 -12.54
CA ASP A 2 3.25 -19.63 -13.78
C ASP A 2 1.95 -18.89 -13.43
N PRO A 3 1.98 -17.56 -13.32
CA PRO A 3 0.83 -16.81 -12.82
C PRO A 3 -0.30 -16.77 -13.85
N GLU A 4 -1.54 -16.91 -13.40
CA GLU A 4 -2.74 -16.82 -14.25
C GLU A 4 -2.95 -15.36 -14.74
N ASN A 5 -2.56 -14.37 -13.94
CA ASN A 5 -2.72 -12.98 -14.26
C ASN A 5 -1.38 -12.31 -14.58
N ARG A 6 -1.41 -11.32 -15.47
CA ARG A 6 -0.23 -10.52 -15.77
C ARG A 6 0.08 -9.58 -14.61
N VAL A 7 1.28 -9.69 -14.05
CA VAL A 7 1.80 -8.72 -13.08
C VAL A 7 2.61 -7.65 -13.81
N ARG A 8 2.40 -6.40 -13.44
CA ARG A 8 3.17 -5.25 -13.92
C ARG A 8 3.79 -4.55 -12.72
N PHE A 9 5.10 -4.45 -12.70
CA PHE A 9 5.83 -3.62 -11.76
C PHE A 9 6.01 -2.24 -12.37
N ALA A 10 5.60 -1.21 -11.64
CA ALA A 10 5.73 0.18 -12.04
C ALA A 10 6.52 0.96 -10.98
N PHE A 11 7.45 1.79 -11.43
CA PHE A 11 8.22 2.68 -10.59
C PHE A 11 7.93 4.10 -11.07
N TRP A 12 7.13 4.82 -10.30
CA TRP A 12 6.64 6.11 -10.69
C TRP A 12 7.69 7.20 -10.48
N GLY A 13 7.69 8.21 -11.33
CA GLY A 13 8.49 9.42 -11.18
C GLY A 13 7.56 10.63 -10.98
N GLY A 14 8.05 11.62 -10.20
CA GLY A 14 7.29 12.84 -9.96
C GLY A 14 6.07 12.65 -9.07
N GLU A 15 6.12 11.71 -8.13
CA GLU A 15 5.05 11.52 -7.14
C GLU A 15 4.89 12.79 -6.31
N GLU A 16 5.98 13.32 -5.76
CA GLU A 16 6.04 14.52 -4.94
C GLU A 16 5.66 15.82 -5.68
N ASP A 17 5.70 15.80 -7.00
CA ASP A 17 5.26 16.92 -7.86
C ASP A 17 3.78 16.83 -8.27
N GLY A 18 3.00 15.98 -7.58
CA GLY A 18 1.56 15.79 -7.81
C GLY A 18 1.24 14.55 -8.62
N LEU A 19 1.83 13.40 -8.29
CA LEU A 19 1.53 12.07 -8.83
C LEU A 19 1.71 11.96 -10.35
N ILE A 20 2.63 12.76 -10.92
CA ILE A 20 2.75 12.97 -12.37
C ILE A 20 2.85 11.65 -13.14
N GLY A 21 3.67 10.71 -12.67
CA GLY A 21 3.93 9.46 -13.37
C GLY A 21 2.72 8.54 -13.43
N SER A 22 2.07 8.32 -12.30
CA SER A 22 0.88 7.45 -12.20
C SER A 22 -0.34 8.06 -12.89
N GLU A 23 -0.57 9.36 -12.73
CA GLU A 23 -1.65 10.07 -13.42
C GLU A 23 -1.45 10.04 -14.95
N TYR A 24 -0.24 10.32 -15.43
CA TYR A 24 0.06 10.22 -16.84
C TYR A 24 -0.19 8.81 -17.36
N TYR A 25 0.31 7.78 -16.67
CA TYR A 25 0.09 6.40 -17.07
C TYR A 25 -1.40 6.08 -17.21
N VAL A 26 -2.20 6.37 -16.18
CA VAL A 26 -3.64 6.08 -16.18
C VAL A 26 -4.37 6.88 -17.25
N SER A 27 -3.99 8.14 -17.48
CA SER A 27 -4.58 8.99 -18.54
C SER A 27 -4.36 8.45 -19.96
N GLN A 28 -3.35 7.62 -20.19
CA GLN A 28 -3.08 7.00 -21.48
C GLN A 28 -3.86 5.69 -21.70
N LEU A 29 -4.58 5.20 -20.69
CA LEU A 29 -5.35 3.96 -20.79
C LEU A 29 -6.70 4.22 -21.44
N ASP A 30 -7.01 3.47 -22.50
CA ASP A 30 -8.36 3.43 -23.04
C ASP A 30 -9.31 2.61 -22.11
N ALA A 31 -10.61 2.68 -22.38
CA ALA A 31 -11.61 1.98 -21.58
C ALA A 31 -11.40 0.45 -21.51
N ARG A 32 -10.77 -0.16 -22.53
CA ARG A 32 -10.47 -1.59 -22.55
C ARG A 32 -9.26 -1.87 -21.65
N ALA A 33 -8.24 -1.03 -21.72
CA ALA A 33 -7.05 -1.14 -20.87
C ALA A 33 -7.39 -0.93 -19.40
N LEU A 34 -8.21 0.07 -19.07
CA LEU A 34 -8.71 0.29 -17.69
C LEU A 34 -9.40 -0.96 -17.14
N ARG A 35 -10.32 -1.58 -17.91
CA ARG A 35 -11.00 -2.81 -17.47
C ARG A 35 -10.09 -4.03 -17.31
N ARG A 36 -8.87 -3.99 -17.86
CA ARG A 36 -7.87 -5.05 -17.71
C ARG A 36 -6.98 -4.88 -16.48
N HIS A 37 -7.06 -3.74 -15.81
CA HIS A 37 -6.41 -3.55 -14.53
C HIS A 37 -7.34 -4.07 -13.44
N ALA A 38 -7.07 -5.27 -12.98
CA ALA A 38 -7.89 -5.92 -11.96
C ALA A 38 -7.70 -5.28 -10.59
N VAL A 39 -6.48 -4.86 -10.27
CA VAL A 39 -6.10 -4.30 -8.98
C VAL A 39 -4.82 -3.47 -9.13
N ASN A 40 -4.71 -2.42 -8.35
CA ASN A 40 -3.46 -1.70 -8.08
C ASN A 40 -2.99 -2.02 -6.65
N LEU A 41 -1.75 -2.41 -6.50
CA LEU A 41 -1.08 -2.55 -5.22
C LEU A 41 -0.06 -1.43 -5.10
N ASN A 42 -0.23 -0.56 -4.12
CA ASN A 42 0.63 0.62 -3.91
C ASN A 42 1.52 0.44 -2.69
N PHE A 43 2.79 0.73 -2.87
CA PHE A 43 3.79 0.60 -1.83
C PHE A 43 4.65 1.85 -1.82
N ASP A 44 4.51 2.61 -0.77
CA ASP A 44 5.15 3.88 -0.57
C ASP A 44 5.63 3.96 0.86
N MET A 45 6.90 4.37 1.07
CA MET A 45 7.50 4.44 2.40
C MET A 45 7.28 3.17 3.24
N VAL A 46 7.89 2.06 2.82
CA VAL A 46 7.74 0.76 3.50
C VAL A 46 8.94 0.39 4.39
N GLY A 47 9.77 1.37 4.76
CA GLY A 47 10.99 1.17 5.53
C GLY A 47 11.27 2.25 6.58
N SER A 48 10.28 2.99 7.06
CA SER A 48 10.46 4.09 8.01
C SER A 48 11.13 3.63 9.32
N PRO A 49 12.09 4.40 9.88
CA PRO A 49 12.90 3.93 11.00
C PRO A 49 12.11 3.74 12.30
N ASN A 50 11.09 4.55 12.51
CA ASN A 50 10.20 4.48 13.68
C ASN A 50 8.81 3.95 13.28
N PHE A 51 8.76 2.91 12.49
CA PHE A 51 7.61 2.40 11.75
C PHE A 51 6.44 1.92 12.60
N VAL A 52 5.24 2.00 11.99
CA VAL A 52 4.07 1.17 12.26
C VAL A 52 3.76 0.38 10.98
N ARG A 53 3.19 -0.80 11.09
CA ARG A 53 2.70 -1.54 9.93
C ARG A 53 1.30 -1.05 9.59
N PHE A 54 1.23 -0.05 8.73
CA PHE A 54 -0.03 0.48 8.26
C PHE A 54 -0.54 -0.27 7.02
N VAL A 55 -1.83 -0.58 7.04
CA VAL A 55 -2.59 -1.04 5.88
C VAL A 55 -3.60 0.04 5.52
N TYR A 56 -3.72 0.39 4.25
CA TYR A 56 -4.73 1.38 3.81
C TYR A 56 -6.14 0.91 4.14
N ASP A 57 -6.93 1.78 4.80
CA ASP A 57 -8.36 1.61 5.12
C ASP A 57 -9.19 1.73 3.85
N CYS A 58 -9.21 0.67 3.07
CA CYS A 58 -9.86 0.67 1.76
C CYS A 58 -11.36 0.44 1.83
N ASP A 59 -11.87 -0.07 2.96
CA ASP A 59 -13.30 -0.27 3.22
C ASP A 59 -13.97 0.93 3.90
N GLY A 60 -13.18 1.87 4.40
CA GLY A 60 -13.63 3.08 5.07
C GLY A 60 -14.09 2.87 6.49
N SER A 61 -13.77 1.73 7.11
CA SER A 61 -14.24 1.41 8.47
C SER A 61 -13.61 2.30 9.54
N ALA A 62 -12.40 2.79 9.34
CA ALA A 62 -11.67 3.65 10.28
C ALA A 62 -11.79 5.14 9.92
N PHE A 63 -11.69 5.50 8.63
CA PHE A 63 -11.62 6.90 8.19
C PHE A 63 -12.80 7.36 7.32
N GLY A 64 -13.71 6.45 6.94
CA GLY A 64 -14.97 6.77 6.28
C GLY A 64 -14.90 6.93 4.75
N PHE A 65 -13.73 6.85 4.12
CA PHE A 65 -13.61 6.83 2.67
C PHE A 65 -13.53 5.38 2.18
N THR A 66 -14.48 4.97 1.35
CA THR A 66 -14.48 3.62 0.75
C THR A 66 -13.90 3.69 -0.66
N GLY A 67 -12.88 2.88 -0.94
CA GLY A 67 -12.31 2.73 -2.27
C GLY A 67 -13.26 2.06 -3.27
N PRO A 68 -12.90 2.00 -4.57
CA PRO A 68 -13.66 1.27 -5.57
C PRO A 68 -13.96 -0.17 -5.16
N ASN A 69 -15.05 -0.72 -5.69
CA ASN A 69 -15.47 -2.10 -5.39
C ASN A 69 -14.32 -3.09 -5.62
N GLY A 70 -13.99 -3.85 -4.59
CA GLY A 70 -12.84 -4.75 -4.54
C GLY A 70 -11.68 -4.26 -3.65
N SER A 71 -11.57 -2.96 -3.37
CA SER A 71 -10.49 -2.40 -2.54
C SER A 71 -10.50 -2.96 -1.12
N ALA A 72 -11.67 -3.09 -0.49
CA ALA A 72 -11.83 -3.75 0.81
C ALA A 72 -11.27 -5.18 0.84
N ARG A 73 -11.34 -5.89 -0.29
CA ARG A 73 -10.75 -7.24 -0.37
C ARG A 73 -9.23 -7.21 -0.45
N VAL A 74 -8.66 -6.18 -1.09
CA VAL A 74 -7.20 -6.00 -1.10
C VAL A 74 -6.68 -5.77 0.31
N GLU A 75 -7.32 -4.86 1.05
CA GLU A 75 -7.04 -4.62 2.46
C GLU A 75 -7.11 -5.92 3.28
N GLN A 76 -8.21 -6.68 3.15
CA GLN A 76 -8.40 -7.92 3.90
C GLN A 76 -7.28 -8.94 3.66
N VAL A 77 -6.76 -9.05 2.42
CA VAL A 77 -5.65 -9.99 2.13
C VAL A 77 -4.38 -9.58 2.86
N PHE A 78 -4.09 -8.27 2.98
CA PHE A 78 -2.97 -7.79 3.80
C PHE A 78 -3.18 -8.08 5.28
N LEU A 79 -4.36 -7.78 5.80
CA LEU A 79 -4.70 -8.04 7.22
C LEU A 79 -4.60 -9.52 7.56
N ASP A 80 -5.15 -10.39 6.72
CA ASP A 80 -5.08 -11.85 6.88
C ASP A 80 -3.62 -12.34 6.89
N TYR A 81 -2.78 -11.79 6.00
CA TYR A 81 -1.36 -12.13 5.98
C TYR A 81 -0.68 -11.76 7.28
N PHE A 82 -0.76 -10.51 7.72
CA PHE A 82 -0.12 -10.05 8.95
C PHE A 82 -0.64 -10.81 10.18
N ALA A 83 -1.95 -11.06 10.24
CA ALA A 83 -2.54 -11.88 11.31
C ALA A 83 -1.97 -13.31 11.31
N SER A 84 -1.76 -13.92 10.15
CA SER A 84 -1.14 -15.25 10.03
C SER A 84 0.29 -15.30 10.55
N GLN A 85 1.00 -14.17 10.47
CA GLN A 85 2.36 -14.01 10.98
C GLN A 85 2.41 -13.58 12.46
N GLY A 86 1.26 -13.34 13.10
CA GLY A 86 1.19 -12.79 14.46
C GLY A 86 1.69 -11.35 14.55
N LEU A 87 1.63 -10.60 13.48
CA LEU A 87 2.07 -9.21 13.37
C LEU A 87 0.86 -8.26 13.43
N ALA A 88 0.88 -7.35 14.41
CA ALA A 88 -0.15 -6.31 14.50
C ALA A 88 -0.03 -5.29 13.38
N THR A 89 -1.17 -4.71 12.98
CA THR A 89 -1.28 -3.64 11.98
C THR A 89 -2.18 -2.53 12.52
N GLU A 90 -2.07 -1.34 11.95
CA GLU A 90 -3.00 -0.22 12.14
C GLU A 90 -3.55 0.21 10.78
N PRO A 91 -4.78 0.73 10.73
CA PRO A 91 -5.29 1.34 9.51
C PRO A 91 -4.59 2.67 9.23
N THR A 92 -4.43 3.01 7.95
CA THR A 92 -4.03 4.35 7.53
C THR A 92 -5.01 4.93 6.53
N GLU A 93 -5.14 6.23 6.51
CA GLU A 93 -6.10 6.94 5.68
C GLU A 93 -5.85 6.69 4.19
N PHE A 94 -6.93 6.48 3.44
CA PHE A 94 -6.90 6.28 1.98
C PHE A 94 -7.20 7.62 1.30
N ASP A 95 -6.33 8.62 1.56
CA ASP A 95 -6.53 10.05 1.35
C ASP A 95 -6.09 10.59 -0.02
N GLY A 96 -5.47 9.73 -0.84
CA GLY A 96 -4.98 10.12 -2.17
C GLY A 96 -3.57 10.71 -2.21
N ARG A 97 -2.81 10.62 -1.13
CA ARG A 97 -1.43 11.13 -1.04
C ARG A 97 -0.37 10.23 -1.68
N SER A 98 -0.74 9.24 -2.45
CA SER A 98 0.22 8.39 -3.16
C SER A 98 -0.34 7.89 -4.51
N ASP A 99 0.47 7.23 -5.29
CA ASP A 99 0.23 6.85 -6.69
C ASP A 99 -0.98 5.95 -6.95
N TYR A 100 -1.61 5.39 -5.91
CA TYR A 100 -2.89 4.69 -6.06
C TYR A 100 -4.04 5.61 -6.48
N PHE A 101 -3.92 6.92 -6.27
CA PHE A 101 -5.01 7.88 -6.42
C PHE A 101 -5.57 7.90 -7.85
N ALA A 102 -4.69 7.93 -8.86
CA ALA A 102 -5.11 7.88 -10.26
C ALA A 102 -5.92 6.61 -10.58
N PHE A 103 -5.59 5.48 -9.98
CA PHE A 103 -6.27 4.21 -10.20
C PHE A 103 -7.67 4.21 -9.58
N ILE A 104 -7.82 4.61 -8.32
CA ILE A 104 -9.13 4.64 -7.65
C ILE A 104 -10.08 5.65 -8.29
N ASN A 105 -9.59 6.80 -8.77
CA ASN A 105 -10.38 7.79 -9.50
C ASN A 105 -10.90 7.27 -10.85
N ASN A 106 -10.32 6.20 -11.36
CA ASN A 106 -10.76 5.51 -12.58
C ASN A 106 -11.46 4.17 -12.30
N GLY A 107 -11.88 3.94 -11.05
CA GLY A 107 -12.65 2.78 -10.64
C GLY A 107 -11.86 1.48 -10.55
N ILE A 108 -10.52 1.54 -10.57
CA ILE A 108 -9.65 0.38 -10.38
C ILE A 108 -9.48 0.16 -8.87
N PRO A 109 -9.82 -1.04 -8.35
CA PRO A 109 -9.58 -1.37 -6.94
C PRO A 109 -8.11 -1.18 -6.60
N ALA A 110 -7.85 -0.62 -5.42
CA ALA A 110 -6.49 -0.46 -4.94
C ALA A 110 -6.38 -0.73 -3.44
N GLY A 111 -5.17 -0.97 -2.99
CA GLY A 111 -4.79 -1.07 -1.60
C GLY A 111 -3.28 -1.16 -1.51
N GLY A 112 -2.75 -1.20 -0.30
CA GLY A 112 -1.31 -1.24 -0.12
C GLY A 112 -0.86 -1.04 1.32
N LEU A 113 0.41 -0.75 1.46
CA LEU A 113 1.10 -0.67 2.73
C LEU A 113 1.85 0.66 2.86
N PHE A 114 2.03 1.07 4.11
CA PHE A 114 2.75 2.27 4.50
C PHE A 114 3.42 2.05 5.86
N THR A 115 4.49 2.76 6.17
CA THR A 115 5.18 2.65 7.47
C THR A 115 5.22 3.95 8.26
N GLY A 116 4.58 4.97 7.74
CA GLY A 116 4.47 6.30 8.36
C GLY A 116 5.53 7.28 7.86
N ALA A 117 5.17 8.55 7.78
CA ALA A 117 6.02 9.67 7.37
C ALA A 117 6.21 10.65 8.53
N GLU A 118 5.70 11.88 8.40
CA GLU A 118 5.79 12.96 9.38
C GLU A 118 4.92 12.77 10.64
N GLY A 119 3.96 11.84 10.60
CA GLY A 119 3.07 11.56 11.73
C GLY A 119 3.85 11.14 12.98
N ILE A 120 3.32 11.48 14.14
CA ILE A 120 4.00 11.26 15.43
C ILE A 120 3.52 9.97 16.06
N LYS A 121 4.45 9.07 16.32
CA LYS A 121 4.19 7.78 16.95
C LYS A 121 3.63 7.96 18.38
N THR A 122 2.54 7.28 18.68
CA THR A 122 1.94 7.29 20.00
C THR A 122 2.66 6.37 20.99
N ALA A 123 2.33 6.47 22.27
CA ALA A 123 2.87 5.57 23.30
C ALA A 123 2.33 4.14 23.13
N GLU A 124 1.08 4.01 22.71
CA GLU A 124 0.41 2.75 22.44
C GLU A 124 1.08 2.03 21.26
N GLU A 125 1.32 2.75 20.17
CA GLU A 125 2.04 2.20 19.01
C GLU A 125 3.48 1.81 19.37
N ALA A 126 4.18 2.63 20.16
CA ALA A 126 5.52 2.28 20.62
C ALA A 126 5.55 1.00 21.47
N ALA A 127 4.51 0.75 22.27
CA ALA A 127 4.38 -0.49 23.04
C ALA A 127 4.19 -1.73 22.14
N VAL A 128 3.50 -1.59 21.01
CA VAL A 128 3.21 -2.69 20.06
C VAL A 128 4.34 -2.89 19.06
N TYR A 129 4.81 -1.81 18.44
CA TYR A 129 5.75 -1.86 17.30
C TYR A 129 7.21 -1.62 17.72
N GLY A 130 7.43 -1.16 18.94
CA GLY A 130 8.73 -0.66 19.38
C GLY A 130 9.00 0.76 18.86
N GLY A 131 10.24 1.20 18.95
CA GLY A 131 10.62 2.56 18.57
C GLY A 131 10.36 3.59 19.66
N THR A 132 10.19 4.86 19.31
CA THR A 132 10.14 5.98 20.26
C THR A 132 8.83 6.76 20.10
N ALA A 133 8.03 6.79 21.16
CA ALA A 133 6.83 7.62 21.25
C ALA A 133 7.18 9.11 21.21
N GLY A 134 6.31 9.93 20.62
CA GLY A 134 6.51 11.38 20.51
C GLY A 134 7.50 11.81 19.43
N VAL A 135 7.99 10.87 18.61
CA VAL A 135 8.88 11.10 17.47
C VAL A 135 8.15 10.71 16.19
N ALA A 136 8.43 11.40 15.09
CA ALA A 136 7.87 11.06 13.78
C ALA A 136 8.16 9.60 13.40
N TYR A 137 7.28 8.98 12.60
CA TYR A 137 7.55 7.65 12.05
C TYR A 137 8.81 7.69 11.19
N ASP A 138 8.99 8.76 10.42
CA ASP A 138 10.22 9.07 9.71
C ASP A 138 10.67 10.50 9.99
N PRO A 139 11.62 10.70 10.93
CA PRO A 139 12.09 12.04 11.28
C PRO A 139 12.96 12.69 10.20
N CYS A 140 13.39 11.92 9.20
CA CYS A 140 14.15 12.43 8.05
C CYS A 140 13.30 12.60 6.78
N TYR A 141 11.98 12.41 6.87
CA TYR A 141 11.07 12.58 5.75
C TYR A 141 11.26 13.95 5.09
N HIS A 142 11.55 13.96 3.77
CA HIS A 142 11.88 15.14 2.98
C HIS A 142 13.07 15.96 3.50
N GLN A 143 14.00 15.31 4.21
CA GLN A 143 15.20 15.95 4.76
C GLN A 143 16.47 15.34 4.16
N ALA A 144 17.58 16.10 4.23
CA ALA A 144 18.88 15.62 3.76
C ALA A 144 19.42 14.39 4.55
N CYS A 145 18.89 14.11 5.72
CA CYS A 145 19.24 12.94 6.53
C CYS A 145 18.52 11.66 6.07
N ASP A 146 17.57 11.74 5.13
CA ASP A 146 16.93 10.55 4.56
C ASP A 146 17.88 9.81 3.63
N THR A 147 18.59 8.88 4.22
CA THR A 147 19.63 8.06 3.59
C THR A 147 19.42 6.60 3.95
N LEU A 148 20.22 5.70 3.40
CA LEU A 148 20.18 4.28 3.78
C LEU A 148 20.30 4.04 5.29
N ALA A 149 20.94 4.93 6.03
CA ALA A 149 21.04 4.83 7.49
C ALA A 149 19.72 5.18 8.21
N ASN A 150 18.77 5.77 7.50
CA ASN A 150 17.43 6.12 8.00
C ASN A 150 16.39 5.01 7.75
N LEU A 151 16.78 3.82 7.32
CA LEU A 151 15.88 2.72 7.05
C LEU A 151 15.81 1.72 8.20
N SER A 152 14.63 1.18 8.46
CA SER A 152 14.42 0.01 9.28
C SER A 152 14.44 -1.24 8.40
N GLU A 153 15.52 -2.01 8.45
CA GLU A 153 15.61 -3.30 7.76
C GLU A 153 14.49 -4.25 8.20
N ARG A 154 14.11 -4.20 9.49
CA ARG A 154 13.00 -5.00 10.03
C ARG A 154 11.65 -4.62 9.40
N ALA A 155 11.39 -3.33 9.24
CA ALA A 155 10.16 -2.88 8.57
C ALA A 155 10.16 -3.36 7.12
N LEU A 156 11.25 -3.10 6.41
CA LEU A 156 11.40 -3.46 4.99
C LEU A 156 11.23 -4.97 4.77
N ASP A 157 11.82 -5.81 5.59
CA ASP A 157 11.70 -7.27 5.55
C ASP A 157 10.23 -7.70 5.68
N GLN A 158 9.56 -7.29 6.77
CA GLN A 158 8.17 -7.65 7.04
C GLN A 158 7.18 -7.14 5.97
N MET A 159 7.40 -5.92 5.50
CA MET A 159 6.56 -5.34 4.46
C MET A 159 6.80 -6.01 3.11
N SER A 160 8.05 -6.34 2.78
CA SER A 160 8.39 -7.04 1.52
C SER A 160 7.77 -8.43 1.46
N ASP A 161 7.76 -9.17 2.56
CA ASP A 161 7.10 -10.47 2.64
C ASP A 161 5.58 -10.37 2.42
N ALA A 162 4.94 -9.35 3.01
CA ALA A 162 3.52 -9.07 2.80
C ALA A 162 3.24 -8.68 1.34
N ILE A 163 4.09 -7.83 0.74
CA ILE A 163 4.02 -7.43 -0.67
C ILE A 163 4.13 -8.65 -1.58
N ALA A 164 5.09 -9.53 -1.32
CA ALA A 164 5.29 -10.74 -2.11
C ALA A 164 4.08 -11.67 -2.02
N HIS A 165 3.55 -11.90 -0.80
CA HIS A 165 2.38 -12.74 -0.57
C HIS A 165 1.14 -12.22 -1.31
N VAL A 166 0.82 -10.94 -1.16
CA VAL A 166 -0.38 -10.34 -1.76
C VAL A 166 -0.24 -10.25 -3.28
N THR A 167 0.97 -9.91 -3.78
CA THR A 167 1.25 -9.92 -5.22
C THR A 167 1.03 -11.30 -5.81
N LEU A 168 1.55 -12.35 -5.17
CA LEU A 168 1.34 -13.74 -5.60
C LEU A 168 -0.15 -14.12 -5.57
N THR A 169 -0.85 -13.78 -4.49
CA THR A 169 -2.28 -14.06 -4.36
C THR A 169 -3.08 -13.53 -5.54
N PHE A 170 -2.85 -12.26 -5.92
CA PHE A 170 -3.57 -11.65 -7.06
C PHE A 170 -2.98 -12.04 -8.42
N ALA A 171 -1.75 -12.50 -8.49
CA ALA A 171 -1.19 -13.12 -9.69
C ALA A 171 -1.86 -14.45 -10.01
N GLU A 172 -2.24 -15.24 -8.99
CA GLU A 172 -2.95 -16.50 -9.16
C GLU A 172 -4.45 -16.30 -9.40
N THR A 173 -5.10 -15.37 -8.69
CA THR A 173 -6.54 -15.13 -8.85
C THR A 173 -6.96 -13.72 -8.47
N THR A 174 -7.80 -13.12 -9.29
CA THR A 174 -8.47 -11.84 -9.01
C THR A 174 -9.97 -12.01 -8.70
N SER A 175 -10.44 -13.25 -8.55
CA SER A 175 -11.86 -13.55 -8.33
C SER A 175 -12.44 -12.88 -7.09
N ALA A 176 -11.63 -12.68 -6.06
CA ALA A 176 -12.04 -11.99 -4.84
C ALA A 176 -12.24 -10.48 -5.02
N VAL A 177 -11.59 -9.88 -6.01
CA VAL A 177 -11.66 -8.43 -6.31
C VAL A 177 -12.76 -8.13 -7.32
N ASN A 178 -12.88 -8.88 -8.40
CA ASN A 178 -13.81 -8.62 -9.52
C ASN A 178 -14.89 -9.69 -9.71
N GLY A 179 -15.01 -10.66 -8.80
CA GLY A 179 -16.09 -11.65 -8.80
C GLY A 179 -16.02 -12.69 -9.92
N THR A 180 -15.00 -12.67 -10.76
CA THR A 180 -14.78 -13.65 -11.82
C THR A 180 -13.36 -14.18 -11.75
N ALA A 181 -13.21 -15.53 -11.72
CA ALA A 181 -11.94 -16.11 -12.10
C ALA A 181 -11.67 -15.71 -13.56
N GLN A 182 -10.67 -14.90 -13.79
CA GLN A 182 -10.24 -14.62 -15.15
C GLN A 182 -9.36 -15.79 -15.59
N GLY A 183 -9.95 -16.71 -16.35
CA GLY A 183 -9.20 -17.72 -17.09
C GLY A 183 -8.53 -17.14 -18.31
#